data_57187520747e835147d5e8d05ab546bc
#
_entry.id   57187520747e835147d5e8d05ab546bc
#
_cell.length_a   1.000
_cell.length_b   1.000
_cell.length_c   1.000
_cell.angle_alpha   90.00
_cell.angle_beta   90.00
_cell.angle_gamma   90.00
#
_symmetry.space_group_name_H-M   'P 1'
#
loop_
_entity.id
_entity.type
_entity.pdbx_description
1 polymer ?
#
loop_
_entity_poly.entity_id
_entity_poly.type
_entity_poly.pdbx_seq_one_letter_code
_entity_poly.pdbx_strand_id
1 'polypeptide(L)'
;SPKYIERFGTPRSLKSLKDHFQVHYCQQLGRENDYFEYMEEGKIKKVRTKALVSVNSTEAYTAACLEGLGIIQAPYSGLRDSLEKGDLVEVLKKYKAEAMGVYFLYSNRKFLARRVRVFMEWVEPYVKDYIYS
;
A
#
# COMPACT_ATOMS: atom_id res chain seq x y z
N SER A 1 8.68 0.00 10.13
CA SER A 1 9.64 -0.97 10.67
C SER A 1 9.88 -0.75 12.16
N PRO A 2 10.39 -1.75 12.92
CA PRO A 2 10.84 -1.55 14.31
C PRO A 2 11.85 -0.41 14.46
N LYS A 3 12.80 -0.27 13.52
CA LYS A 3 13.75 0.85 13.49
C LYS A 3 13.07 2.22 13.52
N TYR A 4 11.97 2.37 12.80
CA TYR A 4 11.19 3.60 12.80
C TYR A 4 10.49 3.83 14.14
N ILE A 5 9.85 2.78 14.67
CA ILE A 5 9.11 2.84 15.94
C ILE A 5 10.04 3.18 17.10
N GLU A 6 11.25 2.63 17.13
CA GLU A 6 12.26 2.93 18.14
C GLU A 6 12.65 4.42 18.16
N ARG A 7 12.74 5.07 17.00
CA ARG A 7 13.14 6.48 16.86
C ARG A 7 12.02 7.48 17.08
N PHE A 8 10.81 7.16 16.60
CA PHE A 8 9.69 8.10 16.52
C PHE A 8 8.47 7.68 17.33
N GLY A 9 8.50 6.50 17.94
CA GLY A 9 7.35 5.92 18.62
C GLY A 9 6.32 5.32 17.67
N THR A 10 5.27 4.71 18.25
CA THR A 10 4.17 4.10 17.48
C THR A 10 3.05 5.12 17.31
N PRO A 11 2.62 5.44 16.08
CA PRO A 11 1.44 6.25 15.85
C PRO A 11 0.18 5.50 16.33
N ARG A 12 -0.60 6.14 17.20
CA ARG A 12 -1.79 5.51 17.81
C ARG A 12 -3.11 6.12 17.33
N SER A 13 -3.04 7.25 16.64
CA SER A 13 -4.22 7.99 16.14
C SER A 13 -3.87 8.79 14.89
N LEU A 14 -4.89 9.17 14.12
CA LEU A 14 -4.70 10.07 12.97
C LEU A 14 -4.09 11.42 13.38
N LYS A 15 -4.44 11.92 14.57
CA LYS A 15 -3.88 13.17 15.10
C LYS A 15 -2.37 13.08 15.32
N SER A 16 -1.87 11.91 15.72
CA SER A 16 -0.43 11.72 15.94
C SER A 16 0.39 11.67 14.65
N LEU A 17 -0.24 11.45 13.48
CA LEU A 17 0.45 11.42 12.19
C LEU A 17 1.20 12.73 11.86
N LYS A 18 0.77 13.87 12.42
CA LYS A 18 1.47 15.16 12.27
C LYS A 18 2.92 15.13 12.80
N ASP A 19 3.19 14.24 13.75
CA ASP A 19 4.49 14.07 14.41
C ASP A 19 5.29 12.90 13.84
N HIS A 20 4.74 12.23 12.79
CA HIS A 20 5.34 11.12 12.10
C HIS A 20 5.65 11.45 10.63
N PHE A 21 6.52 10.64 10.05
CA PHE A 21 6.85 10.69 8.62
C PHE A 21 6.25 9.50 7.89
N GLN A 22 5.75 9.76 6.70
CA GLN A 22 5.34 8.74 5.73
C GLN A 22 6.36 8.70 4.60
N VAL A 23 6.62 7.56 4.00
CA VAL A 23 7.26 7.52 2.69
C VAL A 23 6.20 7.93 1.69
N HIS A 24 6.43 8.96 0.87
CA HIS A 24 5.49 9.36 -0.15
C HIS A 24 5.70 8.54 -1.43
N TYR A 25 4.61 8.05 -2.00
CA TYR A 25 4.62 7.40 -3.30
C TYR A 25 4.25 8.42 -4.39
N CYS A 26 5.12 8.57 -5.38
CA CYS A 26 4.97 9.55 -6.44
C CYS A 26 4.91 8.84 -7.80
N GLN A 27 3.74 8.75 -8.44
CA GLN A 27 3.62 8.18 -9.79
C GLN A 27 4.25 9.07 -10.85
N GLN A 28 4.24 10.38 -10.63
CA GLN A 28 4.83 11.39 -11.52
C GLN A 28 5.54 12.44 -10.67
N LEU A 29 6.73 12.87 -11.07
CA LEU A 29 7.47 13.94 -10.41
C LEU A 29 6.59 15.19 -10.25
N GLY A 30 6.55 15.72 -9.03
CA GLY A 30 5.71 16.88 -8.69
C GLY A 30 4.25 16.57 -8.37
N ARG A 31 3.85 15.31 -8.36
CA ARG A 31 2.52 14.84 -7.89
C ARG A 31 2.69 13.83 -6.77
N GLU A 32 3.16 14.29 -5.66
CA GLU A 32 3.36 13.46 -4.47
C GLU A 32 2.02 13.15 -3.80
N ASN A 33 1.91 11.91 -3.32
CA ASN A 33 0.80 11.50 -2.49
C ASN A 33 1.14 11.85 -1.03
N ASP A 34 0.86 13.11 -0.65
CA ASP A 34 1.24 13.72 0.62
C ASP A 34 0.22 13.49 1.75
N TYR A 35 -0.56 12.42 1.66
CA TYR A 35 -1.61 12.12 2.62
C TYR A 35 -1.69 10.65 3.00
N PHE A 36 -2.15 10.40 4.21
CA PHE A 36 -2.62 9.11 4.70
C PHE A 36 -4.12 9.00 4.41
N GLU A 37 -4.52 7.93 3.71
CA GLU A 37 -5.90 7.69 3.31
C GLU A 37 -6.57 6.67 4.22
N TYR A 38 -7.85 6.88 4.57
CA TYR A 38 -8.62 5.95 5.36
C TYR A 38 -10.11 6.03 5.04
N MET A 39 -10.84 4.95 5.32
CA MET A 39 -12.28 4.87 5.20
C MET A 39 -12.94 5.24 6.53
N GLU A 40 -13.92 6.15 6.47
CA GLU A 40 -14.79 6.49 7.58
C GLU A 40 -16.23 6.71 7.08
N GLU A 41 -17.18 6.00 7.65
CA GLU A 41 -18.60 6.05 7.24
C GLU A 41 -18.81 5.83 5.73
N GLY A 42 -18.07 4.89 5.13
CA GLY A 42 -18.15 4.59 3.70
C GLY A 42 -17.56 5.65 2.76
N LYS A 43 -16.83 6.62 3.30
CA LYS A 43 -16.17 7.69 2.53
C LYS A 43 -14.66 7.66 2.72
N ILE A 44 -13.94 7.93 1.63
CA ILE A 44 -12.49 8.11 1.68
C ILE A 44 -12.19 9.46 2.33
N LYS A 45 -11.39 9.42 3.38
CA LYS A 45 -10.84 10.60 4.06
C LYS A 45 -9.32 10.60 4.00
N LYS A 46 -8.73 11.78 4.08
CA LYS A 46 -7.29 12.01 3.91
C LYS A 46 -6.74 12.91 5.00
N VAL A 47 -5.59 12.54 5.54
CA VAL A 47 -4.82 13.36 6.49
C VAL A 47 -3.47 13.66 5.88
N ARG A 48 -3.13 14.94 5.79
CA ARG A 48 -1.82 15.37 5.29
C ARG A 48 -0.71 14.87 6.18
N THR A 49 0.37 14.39 5.54
CA THR A 49 1.53 13.82 6.22
C THR A 49 2.83 14.48 5.72
N LYS A 50 3.89 14.34 6.51
CA LYS A 50 5.24 14.76 6.14
C LYS A 50 6.00 13.56 5.58
N ALA A 51 6.98 13.79 4.72
CA ALA A 51 7.88 12.77 4.24
C ALA A 51 9.34 13.17 4.39
N LEU A 52 10.20 12.19 4.62
CA LEU A 52 11.64 12.34 4.47
C LEU A 52 12.09 11.98 3.05
N VAL A 53 11.31 11.14 2.36
CA VAL A 53 11.63 10.67 1.02
C VAL A 53 10.34 10.41 0.23
N SER A 54 10.39 10.71 -1.07
CA SER A 54 9.37 10.35 -2.04
C SER A 54 9.99 9.40 -3.08
N VAL A 55 9.26 8.34 -3.42
CA VAL A 55 9.72 7.29 -4.33
C VAL A 55 8.65 6.98 -5.37
N ASN A 56 9.03 6.35 -6.48
CA ASN A 56 8.14 6.01 -7.60
C ASN A 56 8.15 4.51 -7.95
N SER A 57 8.74 3.66 -7.12
CA SER A 57 8.66 2.21 -7.27
C SER A 57 8.25 1.54 -5.95
N THR A 58 7.57 0.42 -6.06
CA THR A 58 7.12 -0.40 -4.92
C THR A 58 8.29 -0.95 -4.12
N GLU A 59 9.36 -1.33 -4.79
CA GLU A 59 10.60 -1.82 -4.16
C GLU A 59 11.24 -0.73 -3.29
N ALA A 60 11.41 0.47 -3.85
CA ALA A 60 11.97 1.61 -3.10
C ALA A 60 11.04 2.03 -1.96
N TYR A 61 9.72 1.94 -2.15
CA TYR A 61 8.70 2.23 -1.14
C TYR A 61 8.83 1.31 0.07
N THR A 62 8.90 0.01 -0.17
CA THR A 62 9.07 -1.00 0.86
C THR A 62 10.44 -0.90 1.52
N ALA A 63 11.52 -0.75 0.74
CA ALA A 63 12.88 -0.62 1.26
C ALA A 63 13.04 0.61 2.18
N ALA A 64 12.48 1.76 1.80
CA ALA A 64 12.51 2.96 2.63
C ALA A 64 11.79 2.76 3.97
N CYS A 65 10.66 2.04 3.98
CA CYS A 65 9.96 1.69 5.20
C CYS A 65 10.76 0.74 6.09
N LEU A 66 11.37 -0.30 5.51
CA LEU A 66 12.23 -1.25 6.22
C LEU A 66 13.43 -0.55 6.87
N GLU A 67 14.03 0.43 6.18
CA GLU A 67 15.13 1.22 6.71
C GLU A 67 14.71 2.32 7.70
N GLY A 68 13.42 2.42 8.01
CA GLY A 68 12.93 3.33 9.05
C GLY A 68 12.80 4.78 8.60
N LEU A 69 12.65 5.03 7.30
CA LEU A 69 12.47 6.40 6.77
C LEU A 69 11.02 6.89 6.88
N GLY A 70 10.07 6.01 7.15
CA GLY A 70 8.67 6.42 7.31
C GLY A 70 7.70 5.25 7.36
N ILE A 71 6.42 5.59 7.50
CA ILE A 71 5.28 4.69 7.45
C ILE A 71 4.84 4.57 5.99
N ILE A 72 4.35 3.42 5.57
CA ILE A 72 3.76 3.19 4.25
C ILE A 72 2.33 2.71 4.35
N GLN A 73 1.54 2.95 3.31
CA GLN A 73 0.26 2.31 3.07
C GLN A 73 0.37 1.45 1.83
N ALA A 74 0.27 0.15 1.98
CA ALA A 74 0.41 -0.79 0.89
C ALA A 74 -0.50 -2.01 1.10
N PRO A 75 -0.86 -2.76 0.03
CA PRO A 75 -1.61 -3.99 0.14
C PRO A 75 -0.89 -5.02 1.03
N TYR A 76 -1.65 -5.70 1.88
CA TYR A 76 -1.13 -6.70 2.81
C TYR A 76 -0.35 -7.81 2.08
N SER A 77 -0.89 -8.30 0.96
CA SER A 77 -0.28 -9.37 0.15
C SER A 77 1.17 -9.09 -0.25
N GLY A 78 1.51 -7.83 -0.54
CA GLY A 78 2.89 -7.44 -0.89
C GLY A 78 3.84 -7.30 0.30
N LEU A 79 3.33 -7.30 1.55
CA LEU A 79 4.13 -7.09 2.76
C LEU A 79 4.07 -8.26 3.74
N ARG A 80 3.34 -9.33 3.41
CA ARG A 80 3.08 -10.48 4.28
C ARG A 80 4.36 -11.03 4.89
N ASP A 81 5.33 -11.38 4.08
CA ASP A 81 6.59 -11.96 4.54
C ASP A 81 7.32 -11.07 5.56
N SER A 82 7.33 -9.75 5.30
CA SER A 82 7.97 -8.79 6.21
C SER A 82 7.20 -8.62 7.53
N LEU A 83 5.88 -8.74 7.49
CA LEU A 83 5.03 -8.70 8.69
C LEU A 83 5.19 -9.97 9.51
N GLU A 84 5.21 -11.15 8.88
CA GLU A 84 5.39 -12.44 9.54
C GLU A 84 6.79 -12.59 10.18
N LYS A 85 7.83 -12.06 9.53
CA LYS A 85 9.19 -12.02 10.07
C LYS A 85 9.39 -10.98 11.15
N GLY A 86 8.46 -10.04 11.32
CA GLY A 86 8.56 -8.92 12.25
C GLY A 86 9.45 -7.75 11.75
N ASP A 87 9.87 -7.77 10.49
CA ASP A 87 10.61 -6.67 9.86
C ASP A 87 9.75 -5.41 9.70
N LEU A 88 8.45 -5.61 9.58
CA LEU A 88 7.42 -4.57 9.59
C LEU A 88 6.37 -4.84 10.67
N VAL A 89 5.77 -3.77 11.15
CA VAL A 89 4.70 -3.80 12.15
C VAL A 89 3.52 -3.00 11.63
N GLU A 90 2.33 -3.59 11.63
CA GLU A 90 1.10 -2.89 11.27
C GLU A 90 0.69 -1.91 12.37
N VAL A 91 0.54 -0.64 11.99
CA VAL A 91 0.10 0.45 12.87
C VAL A 91 -1.23 1.03 12.36
N LEU A 92 -1.94 1.74 13.23
CA LEU A 92 -3.22 2.40 12.88
C LEU A 92 -4.28 1.44 12.28
N LYS A 93 -4.31 0.18 12.72
CA LYS A 93 -5.16 -0.91 12.21
C LYS A 93 -6.65 -0.56 12.04
N LYS A 94 -7.15 0.43 12.79
CA LYS A 94 -8.53 0.90 12.73
C LYS A 94 -8.82 1.78 11.50
N TYR A 95 -7.79 2.32 10.87
CA TYR A 95 -7.89 3.31 9.80
C TYR A 95 -7.40 2.69 8.48
N LYS A 96 -8.21 1.78 7.95
CA LYS A 96 -7.89 1.09 6.70
C LYS A 96 -8.21 1.98 5.51
N ALA A 97 -7.34 1.96 4.50
CA ALA A 97 -7.62 2.56 3.20
C ALA A 97 -8.72 1.77 2.47
N GLU A 98 -9.25 2.34 1.39
CA GLU A 98 -10.13 1.62 0.49
C GLU A 98 -9.42 0.41 -0.11
N ALA A 99 -10.16 -0.69 -0.27
CA ALA A 99 -9.62 -1.90 -0.88
C ALA A 99 -9.29 -1.65 -2.36
N MET A 100 -8.07 -1.99 -2.76
CA MET A 100 -7.65 -1.88 -4.15
C MET A 100 -8.22 -3.04 -4.97
N GLY A 101 -8.98 -2.72 -6.02
CA GLY A 101 -9.44 -3.72 -6.98
C GLY A 101 -8.31 -4.18 -7.90
N VAL A 102 -8.30 -5.47 -8.20
CA VAL A 102 -7.40 -6.06 -9.21
C VAL A 102 -8.21 -6.39 -10.44
N TYR A 103 -7.76 -5.95 -11.63
CA TYR A 103 -8.52 -6.04 -12.87
C TYR A 103 -7.67 -6.60 -14.01
N PHE A 104 -8.30 -7.44 -14.83
CA PHE A 104 -7.76 -7.77 -16.14
C PHE A 104 -8.11 -6.66 -17.15
N LEU A 105 -7.10 -6.05 -17.72
CA LEU A 105 -7.28 -5.02 -18.76
C LEU A 105 -6.97 -5.61 -20.13
N TYR A 106 -7.90 -5.46 -21.07
CA TYR A 106 -7.75 -5.89 -22.46
C TYR A 106 -8.41 -4.91 -23.43
N SER A 107 -7.86 -4.80 -24.63
CA SER A 107 -8.15 -3.71 -25.58
C SER A 107 -9.56 -3.75 -26.19
N ASN A 108 -10.20 -4.92 -26.33
CA ASN A 108 -11.51 -5.02 -26.97
C ASN A 108 -12.34 -6.20 -26.47
N ARG A 109 -13.53 -5.93 -25.93
CA ARG A 109 -14.44 -6.92 -25.39
C ARG A 109 -15.11 -7.80 -26.46
N LYS A 110 -15.35 -7.24 -27.67
CA LYS A 110 -16.04 -7.95 -28.76
C LYS A 110 -15.17 -9.00 -29.48
N PHE A 111 -13.86 -8.88 -29.39
CA PHE A 111 -12.90 -9.73 -30.10
C PHE A 111 -11.85 -10.37 -29.17
N LEU A 112 -12.26 -10.72 -27.96
CA LEU A 112 -11.37 -11.40 -27.04
C LEU A 112 -10.99 -12.78 -27.58
N ALA A 113 -9.73 -12.94 -28.00
CA ALA A 113 -9.23 -14.18 -28.54
C ALA A 113 -9.38 -15.32 -27.51
N ARG A 114 -9.74 -16.52 -27.96
CA ARG A 114 -9.95 -17.69 -27.10
C ARG A 114 -8.75 -17.95 -26.15
N ARG A 115 -7.52 -17.79 -26.64
CA ARG A 115 -6.28 -17.94 -25.85
C ARG A 115 -6.21 -16.97 -24.67
N VAL A 116 -6.67 -15.74 -24.83
CA VAL A 116 -6.69 -14.72 -23.75
C VAL A 116 -7.72 -15.10 -22.70
N ARG A 117 -8.90 -15.55 -23.12
CA ARG A 117 -9.94 -16.00 -22.19
C ARG A 117 -9.46 -17.19 -21.36
N VAL A 118 -8.90 -18.23 -22.00
CA VAL A 118 -8.36 -19.40 -21.33
C VAL A 118 -7.26 -19.02 -20.35
N PHE A 119 -6.39 -18.09 -20.72
CA PHE A 119 -5.36 -17.58 -19.81
C PHE A 119 -5.97 -16.88 -18.59
N MET A 120 -6.96 -16.02 -18.79
CA MET A 120 -7.64 -15.32 -17.69
C MET A 120 -8.32 -16.31 -16.73
N GLU A 121 -9.04 -17.29 -17.28
CA GLU A 121 -9.72 -18.34 -16.49
C GLU A 121 -8.68 -19.20 -15.71
N TRP A 122 -7.52 -19.45 -16.30
CA TRP A 122 -6.46 -20.20 -15.64
C TRP A 122 -5.76 -19.41 -14.53
N VAL A 123 -5.46 -18.12 -14.74
CA VAL A 123 -4.68 -17.32 -13.78
C VAL A 123 -5.53 -16.75 -12.64
N GLU A 124 -6.85 -16.57 -12.86
CA GLU A 124 -7.75 -15.98 -11.88
C GLU A 124 -7.71 -16.64 -10.49
N PRO A 125 -7.73 -17.99 -10.35
CA PRO A 125 -7.63 -18.65 -9.05
C PRO A 125 -6.32 -18.34 -8.32
N TYR A 126 -5.19 -18.30 -9.04
CA TYR A 126 -3.88 -18.00 -8.45
C TYR A 126 -3.79 -16.56 -7.94
N VAL A 127 -4.34 -15.62 -8.70
CA VAL A 127 -4.41 -14.21 -8.28
C VAL A 127 -5.29 -14.05 -7.04
N LYS A 128 -6.45 -14.74 -7.03
CA LYS A 128 -7.35 -14.73 -5.85
C LYS A 128 -6.65 -15.31 -4.63
N ASP A 129 -6.01 -16.45 -4.76
CA ASP A 129 -5.28 -17.09 -3.67
C ASP A 129 -4.19 -16.16 -3.12
N TYR A 130 -3.39 -15.54 -4.00
CA TYR A 130 -2.35 -14.58 -3.61
C TYR A 130 -2.89 -13.36 -2.85
N ILE A 131 -4.07 -12.86 -3.22
CA ILE A 131 -4.66 -11.66 -2.61
C ILE A 131 -5.30 -11.99 -1.26
N TYR A 132 -5.97 -13.13 -1.14
CA TYR A 132 -6.81 -13.45 0.02
C TYR A 132 -6.16 -14.44 1.02
N SER A 133 -5.05 -15.07 0.67
CA SER A 133 -4.26 -15.86 1.62
C SER A 133 -3.36 -14.97 2.47
#